data_251984cbbdc8e8fec418b396aa2eef7b
#
_entry.id   251984cbbdc8e8fec418b396aa2eef7b
#
_cell.length_a   1.000
_cell.length_b   1.000
_cell.length_c   1.000
_cell.angle_alpha   90.00
_cell.angle_beta   90.00
_cell.angle_gamma   90.00
#
_symmetry.space_group_name_H-M   'P 1'
#
loop_
_entity.id
_entity.type
_entity.pdbx_description
1 polymer ?
#
loop_
_entity_poly.entity_id
_entity_poly.type
_entity_poly.pdbx_seq_one_letter_code
_entity_poly.pdbx_strand_id
1 'polypeptide(L)'
;SFRSNDGTGPKTRLAEVVLSLLDFPSYDDLSLYMYEVQGKFSRIYMKAEAIVPAVFQLANEGDEVCMDILMNLGQVMGDIIGRMIMSLGSWQVPQDVVMVGSLFTKGANPLLRDSFVLSCHRFVPFARFKTPELEPAGGAYLMGLEKRGLPAKGEIRAKAIATLGEIDIPGV
;
A
#
# COMPACT_ATOMS: atom_id res chain seq x y z
N SER A 1 -6.77 -15.93 6.20
CA SER A 1 -6.13 -16.84 7.17
C SER A 1 -7.14 -17.68 7.94
N PHE A 2 -8.21 -17.15 8.55
CA PHE A 2 -9.26 -17.90 9.27
C PHE A 2 -9.87 -19.02 8.40
N ARG A 3 -10.33 -18.69 7.19
CA ARG A 3 -10.93 -19.64 6.26
C ARG A 3 -9.99 -20.78 5.83
N SER A 4 -8.69 -20.51 5.82
CA SER A 4 -7.69 -21.55 5.57
C SER A 4 -7.56 -22.51 6.77
N ASN A 5 -7.67 -21.97 7.99
CA ASN A 5 -7.56 -22.74 9.21
C ASN A 5 -8.78 -23.65 9.45
N ASP A 6 -10.00 -23.14 9.24
CA ASP A 6 -11.24 -23.90 9.43
C ASP A 6 -11.63 -24.78 8.23
N GLY A 7 -10.85 -24.75 7.14
CA GLY A 7 -11.07 -25.54 5.93
C GLY A 7 -12.16 -25.01 4.99
N THR A 8 -12.73 -23.83 5.25
CA THR A 8 -13.76 -23.21 4.39
C THR A 8 -13.17 -22.38 3.24
N GLY A 9 -11.84 -22.26 3.18
CA GLY A 9 -11.13 -21.53 2.12
C GLY A 9 -9.85 -22.24 1.68
N PRO A 10 -9.17 -21.69 0.67
CA PRO A 10 -7.93 -22.25 0.16
C PRO A 10 -6.84 -22.24 1.24
N LYS A 11 -5.98 -23.24 1.20
CA LYS A 11 -4.82 -23.31 2.10
C LYS A 11 -3.83 -22.20 1.76
N THR A 12 -3.24 -21.60 2.79
CA THR A 12 -2.22 -20.58 2.67
C THR A 12 -1.28 -20.62 3.88
N ARG A 13 0.00 -20.38 3.63
CA ARG A 13 1.00 -20.22 4.70
C ARG A 13 0.77 -18.93 5.51
N LEU A 14 0.03 -17.97 4.96
CA LEU A 14 -0.37 -16.77 5.67
C LEU A 14 -1.11 -17.08 6.98
N ALA A 15 -1.80 -18.22 7.06
CA ALA A 15 -2.48 -18.64 8.28
C ALA A 15 -1.51 -18.77 9.46
N GLU A 16 -0.41 -19.51 9.26
CA GLU A 16 0.61 -19.73 10.29
C GLU A 16 1.39 -18.45 10.60
N VAL A 17 1.74 -17.69 9.57
CA VAL A 17 2.48 -16.42 9.70
C VAL A 17 1.69 -15.40 10.52
N VAL A 18 0.38 -15.28 10.31
CA VAL A 18 -0.47 -14.35 11.07
C VAL A 18 -0.50 -14.72 12.55
N LEU A 19 -0.66 -15.99 12.91
CA LEU A 19 -0.63 -16.42 14.31
C LEU A 19 0.72 -16.10 14.97
N SER A 20 1.81 -16.41 14.27
CA SER A 20 3.17 -16.13 14.76
C SER A 20 3.42 -14.64 14.97
N LEU A 21 3.06 -13.78 13.99
CA LEU A 21 3.25 -12.33 14.06
C LEU A 21 2.41 -11.69 15.17
N LEU A 22 1.21 -12.20 15.40
CA LEU A 22 0.30 -11.65 16.40
C LEU A 22 0.49 -12.28 17.81
N ASP A 23 1.39 -13.29 17.96
CA ASP A 23 1.63 -14.05 19.20
C ASP A 23 0.37 -14.73 19.74
N PHE A 24 -0.37 -15.41 18.88
CA PHE A 24 -1.49 -16.24 19.30
C PHE A 24 -1.17 -17.73 19.08
N PRO A 25 -1.49 -18.59 20.05
CA PRO A 25 -1.21 -20.02 19.92
C PRO A 25 -2.17 -20.71 18.94
N SER A 26 -3.38 -20.17 18.76
CA SER A 26 -4.39 -20.71 17.85
C SER A 26 -5.30 -19.64 17.27
N TYR A 27 -6.05 -19.99 16.22
CA TYR A 27 -7.11 -19.14 15.67
C TYR A 27 -8.30 -18.99 16.61
N ASP A 28 -8.55 -19.95 17.48
CA ASP A 28 -9.62 -19.86 18.49
C ASP A 28 -9.27 -18.77 19.51
N ASP A 29 -8.02 -18.74 19.97
CA ASP A 29 -7.54 -17.69 20.88
C ASP A 29 -7.56 -16.31 20.23
N LEU A 30 -7.14 -16.21 18.95
CA LEU A 30 -7.22 -14.98 18.20
C LEU A 30 -8.68 -14.51 18.02
N SER A 31 -9.59 -15.44 17.72
CA SER A 31 -11.03 -15.15 17.57
C SER A 31 -11.63 -14.66 18.88
N LEU A 32 -11.33 -15.34 19.98
CA LEU A 32 -11.81 -14.96 21.32
C LEU A 32 -11.30 -13.56 21.68
N TYR A 33 -10.01 -13.29 21.45
CA TYR A 33 -9.42 -11.98 21.69
C TYR A 33 -10.11 -10.89 20.85
N MET A 34 -10.36 -11.13 19.56
CA MET A 34 -11.06 -10.17 18.69
C MET A 34 -12.50 -9.92 19.14
N TYR A 35 -13.17 -10.94 19.68
CA TYR A 35 -14.53 -10.82 20.17
C TYR A 35 -14.59 -10.06 21.51
N GLU A 36 -13.69 -10.35 22.44
CA GLU A 36 -13.67 -9.74 23.78
C GLU A 36 -13.21 -8.26 23.75
N VAL A 37 -12.32 -7.93 22.83
CA VAL A 37 -11.70 -6.59 22.73
C VAL A 37 -12.53 -5.66 21.84
N GLN A 38 -13.86 -5.63 22.00
CA GLN A 38 -14.72 -4.70 21.27
C GLN A 38 -14.19 -3.25 21.37
N GLY A 39 -13.47 -2.80 20.33
CA GLY A 39 -12.99 -1.42 20.22
C GLY A 39 -11.58 -1.13 20.74
N LYS A 40 -10.85 -2.09 21.30
CA LYS A 40 -9.44 -1.91 21.75
C LYS A 40 -8.48 -2.73 20.88
N PHE A 41 -8.39 -2.41 19.61
CA PHE A 41 -7.51 -3.09 18.65
C PHE A 41 -5.99 -2.86 18.85
N SER A 42 -5.56 -2.29 19.97
CA SER A 42 -4.21 -1.79 20.14
C SER A 42 -3.11 -2.82 19.85
N ARG A 43 -3.25 -4.07 20.35
CA ARG A 43 -2.23 -5.13 20.14
C ARG A 43 -2.18 -5.60 18.69
N ILE A 44 -3.34 -5.79 18.05
CA ILE A 44 -3.43 -6.20 16.64
C ILE A 44 -2.95 -5.07 15.73
N TYR A 45 -3.33 -3.82 15.99
CA TYR A 45 -2.88 -2.68 15.18
C TYR A 45 -1.37 -2.48 15.22
N MET A 46 -0.74 -2.57 16.39
CA MET A 46 0.73 -2.42 16.51
C MET A 46 1.50 -3.50 15.75
N LYS A 47 0.94 -4.69 15.58
CA LYS A 47 1.57 -5.81 14.86
C LYS A 47 1.08 -5.97 13.42
N ALA A 48 -0.05 -5.34 13.06
CA ALA A 48 -0.64 -5.47 11.73
C ALA A 48 0.30 -4.95 10.62
N GLU A 49 1.16 -3.98 10.93
CA GLU A 49 2.17 -3.48 9.98
C GLU A 49 3.12 -4.59 9.50
N ALA A 50 3.41 -5.58 10.35
CA ALA A 50 4.26 -6.71 10.00
C ALA A 50 3.56 -7.72 9.07
N ILE A 51 2.23 -7.75 9.03
CA ILE A 51 1.46 -8.65 8.16
C ILE A 51 1.61 -8.26 6.69
N VAL A 52 1.66 -6.97 6.40
CA VAL A 52 1.73 -6.47 5.02
C VAL A 52 2.99 -6.94 4.30
N PRO A 53 4.21 -6.77 4.84
CA PRO A 53 5.43 -7.34 4.24
C PRO A 53 5.35 -8.86 4.07
N ALA A 54 4.76 -9.58 5.03
CA ALA A 54 4.60 -11.02 4.95
C ALA A 54 3.70 -11.45 3.78
N VAL A 55 2.61 -10.72 3.50
CA VAL A 55 1.76 -10.98 2.32
C VAL A 55 2.57 -10.81 1.03
N PHE A 56 3.37 -9.75 0.90
CA PHE A 56 4.23 -9.56 -0.27
C PHE A 56 5.27 -10.66 -0.41
N GLN A 57 5.91 -11.05 0.68
CA GLN A 57 6.90 -12.13 0.68
C GLN A 57 6.26 -13.45 0.24
N LEU A 58 5.15 -13.85 0.86
CA LEU A 58 4.46 -15.08 0.52
C LEU A 58 3.94 -15.10 -0.92
N ALA A 59 3.47 -13.96 -1.44
CA ALA A 59 3.09 -13.83 -2.84
C ALA A 59 4.29 -14.05 -3.79
N ASN A 60 5.48 -13.53 -3.44
CA ASN A 60 6.72 -13.79 -4.18
C ASN A 60 7.15 -15.26 -4.14
N GLU A 61 6.78 -15.97 -3.08
CA GLU A 61 7.04 -17.40 -2.90
C GLU A 61 5.94 -18.28 -3.52
N GLY A 62 4.96 -17.68 -4.21
CA GLY A 62 3.91 -18.38 -4.95
C GLY A 62 2.69 -18.78 -4.11
N ASP A 63 2.46 -18.17 -2.94
CA ASP A 63 1.22 -18.38 -2.19
C ASP A 63 0.04 -17.71 -2.94
N GLU A 64 -0.83 -18.53 -3.51
CA GLU A 64 -1.94 -18.08 -4.37
C GLU A 64 -2.90 -17.13 -3.64
N VAL A 65 -3.16 -17.38 -2.35
CA VAL A 65 -4.04 -16.52 -1.55
C VAL A 65 -3.42 -15.12 -1.36
N CYS A 66 -2.11 -15.05 -1.12
CA CYS A 66 -1.41 -13.78 -0.99
C CYS A 66 -1.35 -13.05 -2.34
N MET A 67 -1.17 -13.77 -3.44
CA MET A 67 -1.25 -13.19 -4.79
C MET A 67 -2.65 -12.61 -5.06
N ASP A 68 -3.71 -13.35 -4.75
CA ASP A 68 -5.09 -12.90 -4.89
C ASP A 68 -5.39 -11.66 -4.03
N ILE A 69 -4.87 -11.61 -2.80
CA ILE A 69 -5.02 -10.43 -1.93
C ILE A 69 -4.42 -9.20 -2.60
N LEU A 70 -3.20 -9.28 -3.15
CA LEU A 70 -2.54 -8.16 -3.81
C LEU A 70 -3.28 -7.74 -5.09
N MET A 71 -3.70 -8.71 -5.90
CA MET A 71 -4.45 -8.43 -7.12
C MET A 71 -5.81 -7.78 -6.83
N ASN A 72 -6.58 -8.32 -5.90
CA ASN A 72 -7.88 -7.77 -5.53
C ASN A 72 -7.76 -6.36 -4.95
N LEU A 73 -6.76 -6.13 -4.09
CA LEU A 73 -6.51 -4.80 -3.54
C LEU A 73 -6.20 -3.80 -4.66
N GLY A 74 -5.32 -4.17 -5.59
CA GLY A 74 -4.99 -3.34 -6.74
C GLY A 74 -6.21 -3.03 -7.60
N GLN A 75 -7.04 -4.03 -7.90
CA GLN A 75 -8.27 -3.86 -8.68
C GLN A 75 -9.24 -2.88 -8.00
N VAL A 76 -9.53 -3.08 -6.72
CA VAL A 76 -10.45 -2.22 -5.98
C VAL A 76 -9.95 -0.77 -5.94
N MET A 77 -8.67 -0.56 -5.67
CA MET A 77 -8.08 0.78 -5.68
C MET A 77 -8.13 1.41 -7.07
N GLY A 78 -7.83 0.65 -8.11
CA GLY A 78 -7.87 1.11 -9.50
C GLY A 78 -9.29 1.50 -9.94
N ASP A 79 -10.29 0.71 -9.57
CA ASP A 79 -11.70 1.00 -9.84
C ASP A 79 -12.15 2.30 -9.14
N ILE A 80 -11.78 2.48 -7.88
CA ILE A 80 -12.12 3.68 -7.11
C ILE A 80 -11.52 4.92 -7.78
N ILE A 81 -10.21 4.90 -8.04
CA ILE A 81 -9.50 6.05 -8.64
C ILE A 81 -10.01 6.34 -10.04
N GLY A 82 -10.20 5.30 -10.87
CA GLY A 82 -10.73 5.47 -12.22
C GLY A 82 -12.11 6.13 -12.22
N ARG A 83 -13.01 5.67 -11.35
CA ARG A 83 -14.36 6.27 -11.20
C ARG A 83 -14.31 7.69 -10.65
N MET A 84 -13.40 7.99 -9.72
CA MET A 84 -13.19 9.35 -9.23
C MET A 84 -12.77 10.30 -10.35
N ILE A 85 -11.79 9.93 -11.18
CA ILE A 85 -11.34 10.76 -12.31
C ILE A 85 -12.49 10.94 -13.31
N MET A 86 -13.26 9.90 -13.60
CA MET A 86 -14.45 10.02 -14.45
C MET A 86 -15.45 11.02 -13.90
N SER A 87 -15.72 11.00 -12.60
CA SER A 87 -16.69 11.91 -11.96
C SER A 87 -16.27 13.38 -12.02
N LEU A 88 -14.96 13.65 -12.14
CA LEU A 88 -14.41 14.99 -12.33
C LEU A 88 -14.49 15.47 -13.79
N GLY A 89 -14.99 14.65 -14.72
CA GLY A 89 -15.11 15.00 -16.14
C GLY A 89 -13.77 15.06 -16.89
N SER A 90 -12.67 14.63 -16.29
CA SER A 90 -11.30 14.78 -16.83
C SER A 90 -10.75 13.52 -17.51
N TRP A 91 -11.58 12.51 -17.72
CA TRP A 91 -11.14 11.19 -18.20
C TRP A 91 -10.65 11.19 -19.67
N GLN A 92 -10.99 12.20 -20.46
CA GLN A 92 -10.61 12.32 -21.89
C GLN A 92 -9.22 12.94 -22.11
N VAL A 93 -8.60 13.46 -21.06
CA VAL A 93 -7.27 14.06 -21.13
C VAL A 93 -6.30 13.32 -20.20
N PRO A 94 -5.00 13.31 -20.52
CA PRO A 94 -4.03 12.67 -19.66
C PRO A 94 -4.05 13.23 -18.24
N GLN A 95 -4.27 12.35 -17.26
CA GLN A 95 -4.23 12.68 -15.83
C GLN A 95 -3.05 11.96 -15.18
N ASP A 96 -2.32 12.67 -14.33
CA ASP A 96 -1.27 12.07 -13.54
C ASP A 96 -1.86 11.45 -12.27
N VAL A 97 -1.68 10.14 -12.11
CA VAL A 97 -2.02 9.39 -10.91
C VAL A 97 -0.73 9.11 -10.15
N VAL A 98 -0.57 9.77 -9.00
CA VAL A 98 0.65 9.64 -8.18
C VAL A 98 0.42 8.57 -7.12
N MET A 99 1.19 7.48 -7.22
CA MET A 99 1.12 6.33 -6.30
C MET A 99 2.02 6.61 -5.09
N VAL A 100 1.41 7.01 -3.98
CA VAL A 100 2.09 7.36 -2.72
C VAL A 100 1.85 6.28 -1.69
N GLY A 101 2.82 6.08 -0.81
CA GLY A 101 2.72 5.17 0.34
C GLY A 101 3.50 3.86 0.17
N SER A 102 3.82 3.24 1.30
CA SER A 102 4.71 2.08 1.39
C SER A 102 4.26 0.88 0.56
N LEU A 103 2.98 0.70 0.35
CA LEU A 103 2.44 -0.37 -0.50
C LEU A 103 2.96 -0.30 -1.94
N PHE A 104 3.09 0.92 -2.49
CA PHE A 104 3.58 1.13 -3.85
C PHE A 104 5.08 1.37 -3.93
N THR A 105 5.69 1.95 -2.88
CA THR A 105 7.11 2.32 -2.89
C THR A 105 8.03 1.24 -2.31
N LYS A 106 7.54 0.46 -1.34
CA LYS A 106 8.30 -0.62 -0.67
C LYS A 106 7.79 -2.02 -1.01
N GLY A 107 6.62 -2.13 -1.64
CA GLY A 107 6.05 -3.43 -2.05
C GLY A 107 6.90 -4.08 -3.14
N ALA A 108 7.53 -5.22 -2.82
CA ALA A 108 8.47 -5.91 -3.70
C ALA A 108 7.80 -6.85 -4.73
N ASN A 109 6.46 -6.80 -4.88
CA ASN A 109 5.72 -7.63 -5.82
C ASN A 109 4.91 -6.75 -6.78
N PRO A 110 4.97 -6.97 -8.11
CA PRO A 110 4.30 -6.13 -9.09
C PRO A 110 2.77 -6.29 -9.13
N LEU A 111 2.21 -7.39 -8.60
CA LEU A 111 0.78 -7.72 -8.74
C LEU A 111 -0.16 -6.61 -8.27
N LEU A 112 0.15 -5.98 -7.14
CA LEU A 112 -0.66 -4.87 -6.63
C LEU A 112 -0.70 -3.70 -7.63
N ARG A 113 0.50 -3.27 -8.05
CA ARG A 113 0.65 -2.13 -8.96
C ARG A 113 0.02 -2.41 -10.32
N ASP A 114 0.32 -3.57 -10.89
CA ASP A 114 -0.14 -3.93 -12.23
C ASP A 114 -1.67 -4.09 -12.26
N SER A 115 -2.26 -4.70 -11.25
CA SER A 115 -3.71 -4.80 -11.10
C SER A 115 -4.37 -3.44 -10.91
N PHE A 116 -3.75 -2.54 -10.14
CA PHE A 116 -4.20 -1.16 -9.96
C PHE A 116 -4.22 -0.39 -11.28
N VAL A 117 -3.10 -0.42 -12.02
CA VAL A 117 -2.96 0.26 -13.31
C VAL A 117 -3.97 -0.27 -14.32
N LEU A 118 -4.05 -1.62 -14.44
CA LEU A 118 -4.97 -2.26 -15.37
C LEU A 118 -6.43 -1.91 -15.07
N SER A 119 -6.82 -1.93 -13.80
CA SER A 119 -8.18 -1.63 -13.38
C SER A 119 -8.54 -0.16 -13.60
N CYS A 120 -7.64 0.76 -13.28
CA CYS A 120 -7.82 2.18 -13.49
C CYS A 120 -7.95 2.51 -14.99
N HIS A 121 -7.13 1.92 -15.85
CA HIS A 121 -7.16 2.13 -17.31
C HIS A 121 -8.48 1.72 -17.97
N ARG A 122 -9.27 0.83 -17.36
CA ARG A 122 -10.62 0.50 -17.86
C ARG A 122 -11.56 1.72 -17.86
N PHE A 123 -11.32 2.67 -16.98
CA PHE A 123 -12.12 3.89 -16.84
C PHE A 123 -11.45 5.10 -17.47
N VAL A 124 -10.13 5.20 -17.35
CA VAL A 124 -9.33 6.37 -17.75
C VAL A 124 -8.09 5.92 -18.54
N PRO A 125 -8.26 5.58 -19.83
CA PRO A 125 -7.19 4.97 -20.64
C PRO A 125 -5.94 5.86 -20.80
N PHE A 126 -6.08 7.17 -20.60
CA PHE A 126 -4.98 8.14 -20.73
C PHE A 126 -4.32 8.49 -19.39
N ALA A 127 -4.68 7.82 -18.31
CA ALA A 127 -4.01 8.03 -17.01
C ALA A 127 -2.53 7.65 -17.08
N ARG A 128 -1.68 8.48 -16.48
CA ARG A 128 -0.23 8.28 -16.38
C ARG A 128 0.12 8.03 -14.92
N PHE A 129 0.71 6.89 -14.63
CA PHE A 129 1.07 6.48 -13.27
C PHE A 129 2.50 6.89 -12.94
N LYS A 130 2.66 7.59 -11.82
CA LYS A 130 3.95 8.11 -11.36
C LYS A 130 4.20 7.70 -9.92
N THR A 131 5.44 7.37 -9.61
CA THR A 131 5.91 7.23 -8.23
C THR A 131 6.58 8.55 -7.84
N PRO A 132 6.36 9.08 -6.62
CA PRO A 132 7.03 10.29 -6.17
C PRO A 132 8.55 10.07 -6.10
N GLU A 133 9.30 11.11 -6.45
CA GLU A 133 10.76 11.14 -6.34
C GLU A 133 11.22 11.46 -4.90
N LEU A 134 10.30 11.97 -4.08
CA LEU A 134 10.55 12.39 -2.70
C LEU A 134 9.54 11.75 -1.76
N GLU A 135 9.98 11.43 -0.57
CA GLU A 135 9.12 11.12 0.55
C GLU A 135 8.20 12.33 0.88
N PRO A 136 7.05 12.12 1.53
CA PRO A 136 6.09 13.19 1.84
C PRO A 136 6.70 14.40 2.56
N ALA A 137 7.69 14.17 3.43
CA ALA A 137 8.42 15.23 4.13
C ALA A 137 9.19 16.13 3.15
N GLY A 138 9.82 15.56 2.12
CA GLY A 138 10.50 16.30 1.07
C GLY A 138 9.54 17.15 0.25
N GLY A 139 8.37 16.61 -0.07
CA GLY A 139 7.29 17.36 -0.71
C GLY A 139 6.83 18.55 0.12
N ALA A 140 6.60 18.35 1.43
CA ALA A 140 6.22 19.40 2.37
C ALA A 140 7.30 20.50 2.46
N TYR A 141 8.58 20.12 2.48
CA TYR A 141 9.69 21.08 2.45
C TYR A 141 9.64 21.97 1.20
N LEU A 142 9.48 21.38 0.01
CA LEU A 142 9.38 22.15 -1.25
C LEU A 142 8.18 23.11 -1.25
N MET A 143 7.02 22.65 -0.76
CA MET A 143 5.83 23.51 -0.60
C MET A 143 6.08 24.65 0.38
N GLY A 144 6.83 24.42 1.46
CA GLY A 144 7.24 25.44 2.42
C GLY A 144 8.13 26.52 1.78
N LEU A 145 9.04 26.14 0.90
CA LEU A 145 9.88 27.08 0.14
C LEU A 145 9.02 27.94 -0.81
N GLU A 146 8.12 27.32 -1.57
CA GLU A 146 7.22 28.05 -2.48
C GLU A 146 6.34 29.08 -1.75
N LYS A 147 5.82 28.72 -0.57
CA LYS A 147 5.07 29.64 0.30
C LYS A 147 5.87 30.86 0.73
N ARG A 148 7.20 30.75 0.82
CA ARG A 148 8.12 31.85 1.13
C ARG A 148 8.63 32.61 -0.10
N GLY A 149 8.10 32.30 -1.29
CA GLY A 149 8.51 32.93 -2.55
C GLY A 149 9.83 32.42 -3.10
N LEU A 150 10.35 31.31 -2.55
CA LEU A 150 11.56 30.67 -3.06
C LEU A 150 11.17 29.64 -4.13
N PRO A 151 11.83 29.62 -5.29
CA PRO A 151 11.48 28.67 -6.36
C PRO A 151 11.86 27.24 -5.96
N ALA A 152 10.87 26.36 -5.77
CA ALA A 152 11.09 24.93 -5.51
C ALA A 152 11.35 24.16 -6.81
N LYS A 153 12.15 24.71 -7.72
CA LYS A 153 12.47 24.17 -9.06
C LYS A 153 13.99 24.13 -9.30
N GLY A 154 14.38 23.44 -10.34
CA GLY A 154 15.77 23.39 -10.79
C GLY A 154 16.72 22.86 -9.71
N GLU A 155 17.79 23.58 -9.41
CA GLU A 155 18.86 23.16 -8.50
C GLU A 155 18.39 22.92 -7.05
N ILE A 156 17.44 23.74 -6.56
CA ILE A 156 16.87 23.59 -5.21
C ILE A 156 16.13 22.26 -5.09
N ARG A 157 15.32 21.92 -6.11
CA ARG A 157 14.62 20.63 -6.16
C ARG A 157 15.61 19.47 -6.26
N ALA A 158 16.61 19.58 -7.11
CA ALA A 158 17.66 18.55 -7.28
C ALA A 158 18.41 18.30 -5.98
N LYS A 159 18.79 19.36 -5.25
CA LYS A 159 19.43 19.25 -3.93
C LYS A 159 18.49 18.60 -2.90
N ALA A 160 17.21 18.98 -2.89
CA ALA A 160 16.23 18.38 -1.99
C ALA A 160 16.07 16.87 -2.25
N ILE A 161 16.01 16.46 -3.51
CA ILE A 161 15.95 15.03 -3.90
C ILE A 161 17.20 14.30 -3.42
N ALA A 162 18.38 14.84 -3.70
CA ALA A 162 19.65 14.22 -3.31
C ALA A 162 19.83 14.11 -1.79
N THR A 163 19.36 15.12 -1.02
CA THR A 163 19.55 15.15 0.43
C THR A 163 18.49 14.38 1.20
N LEU A 164 17.22 14.48 0.79
CA LEU A 164 16.08 13.90 1.51
C LEU A 164 15.71 12.49 1.01
N GLY A 165 16.19 12.08 -0.16
CA GLY A 165 16.05 10.71 -0.66
C GLY A 165 17.01 9.72 0.02
N GLU A 166 18.06 10.21 0.70
CA GLU A 166 19.07 9.39 1.40
C GLU A 166 18.85 9.30 2.93
N ILE A 167 17.83 9.96 3.46
CA ILE A 167 17.55 9.92 4.90
C ILE A 167 16.81 8.65 5.23
N ASP A 168 17.56 7.62 5.59
CA ASP A 168 17.04 6.45 6.29
C ASP A 168 16.75 6.87 7.73
N ILE A 169 15.47 7.03 8.08
CA ILE A 169 15.07 7.36 9.46
C ILE A 169 15.04 6.03 10.23
N PRO A 170 16.01 5.79 11.13
CA PRO A 170 16.03 4.57 11.92
C PRO A 170 14.78 4.50 12.78
N GLY A 171 13.96 3.47 12.62
CA GLY A 171 12.85 3.17 13.51
C GLY A 171 11.46 3.63 13.07
N VAL A 172 11.24 3.91 11.80
CA VAL A 172 9.90 4.04 11.21
C VAL A 172 9.62 2.85 10.30
#